data_e8e7e38c8b0564493692e963b27e48ec
#
_entry.id   e8e7e38c8b0564493692e963b27e48ec
#
_cell.length_a   1.000
_cell.length_b   1.000
_cell.length_c   1.000
_cell.angle_alpha   90.00
_cell.angle_beta   90.00
_cell.angle_gamma   90.00
#
_symmetry.space_group_name_H-M   'P 1'
#
loop_
_entity.id
_entity.type
_entity.pdbx_description
1 polymer ?
#
loop_
_entity_poly.entity_id
_entity_poly.type
_entity_poly.pdbx_seq_one_letter_code
_entity_poly.pdbx_strand_id
1 'polypeptide(L)'
;MPNNDDFIRDINDAISNNESKMNFELPEGANVKFISQEEYDSKLQNKRKQSDALIEKNKQTNNMKEYLKDNDFGRYFHMIYKYNQPMFEELRKTVPKSKIKITMVRFTTLVAHISLYGKVKKPMLKDIWNTTDRGSINETYKFLLDCGFIQETNDGFITINENIVREKIKDHIKELQKEDKSYTYTRIFCESILNLYKEIESRKRQQLSNLYAILPYINFKYNRLCKNPTETDKHKLEYLSWSDLCEICGYDKSNFHKLRKDLMKLKINRQYILMDTIRGENVNVIIVNPHIYYAGDNVTELKAIMDLFDDFETDK
;
A
#
# COMPACT_ATOMS: atom_id res chain seq x y z
N MET A 1 -39.32 -30.29 -18.95
CA MET A 1 -38.41 -30.46 -17.87
C MET A 1 -39.10 -29.97 -16.60
N PRO A 2 -39.27 -30.77 -15.56
CA PRO A 2 -39.84 -30.27 -14.31
C PRO A 2 -38.99 -29.13 -13.77
N ASN A 3 -39.65 -28.12 -13.24
CA ASN A 3 -39.05 -26.92 -12.75
C ASN A 3 -38.24 -27.25 -11.45
N ASN A 4 -37.01 -26.77 -11.33
CA ASN A 4 -36.15 -27.04 -10.15
C ASN A 4 -36.84 -26.68 -8.81
N ASP A 5 -37.78 -25.73 -8.85
CA ASP A 5 -38.50 -25.24 -7.68
C ASP A 5 -39.56 -26.25 -7.18
N ASP A 6 -40.18 -27.01 -8.09
CA ASP A 6 -41.15 -28.04 -7.75
C ASP A 6 -40.43 -29.23 -7.06
N PHE A 7 -39.25 -29.60 -7.55
CA PHE A 7 -38.42 -30.66 -6.97
C PHE A 7 -37.94 -30.33 -5.53
N ILE A 8 -37.53 -29.09 -5.32
CA ILE A 8 -37.10 -28.62 -3.98
C ILE A 8 -38.27 -28.55 -3.01
N ARG A 9 -39.46 -28.22 -3.48
CA ARG A 9 -40.68 -28.18 -2.68
C ARG A 9 -41.09 -29.56 -2.24
N ASP A 10 -41.08 -30.56 -3.14
CA ASP A 10 -41.41 -31.97 -2.82
C ASP A 10 -40.43 -32.57 -1.80
N ILE A 11 -39.14 -32.24 -1.87
CA ILE A 11 -38.15 -32.65 -0.88
C ILE A 11 -38.43 -32.03 0.50
N ASN A 12 -38.78 -30.75 0.56
CA ASN A 12 -39.07 -30.07 1.82
C ASN A 12 -40.36 -30.60 2.48
N ASP A 13 -41.35 -30.89 1.70
CA ASP A 13 -42.63 -31.50 2.17
C ASP A 13 -42.39 -32.90 2.70
N ALA A 14 -41.55 -33.71 2.07
CA ALA A 14 -41.18 -35.04 2.52
C ALA A 14 -40.37 -35.06 3.81
N ILE A 15 -39.42 -34.14 3.96
CA ILE A 15 -38.64 -33.95 5.20
C ILE A 15 -39.55 -33.51 6.35
N SER A 16 -40.52 -32.63 6.09
CA SER A 16 -41.46 -32.13 7.09
C SER A 16 -42.42 -33.20 7.60
N ASN A 17 -42.73 -34.19 6.78
CA ASN A 17 -43.67 -35.29 7.13
C ASN A 17 -43.01 -36.50 7.76
N ASN A 18 -41.69 -36.50 8.02
CA ASN A 18 -40.93 -37.57 8.66
C ASN A 18 -41.06 -38.92 7.92
N GLU A 19 -41.25 -38.91 6.61
CA GLU A 19 -41.39 -40.14 5.80
C GLU A 19 -40.00 -40.72 5.52
N SER A 20 -39.68 -41.81 6.23
CA SER A 20 -38.37 -42.46 6.21
C SER A 20 -38.04 -43.27 4.96
N LYS A 21 -38.87 -43.24 3.92
CA LYS A 21 -38.66 -43.97 2.64
C LYS A 21 -39.20 -43.20 1.46
N MET A 22 -38.49 -42.24 0.92
CA MET A 22 -38.72 -41.78 -0.41
C MET A 22 -37.64 -42.30 -1.36
N ASN A 23 -38.05 -43.02 -2.40
CA ASN A 23 -37.22 -43.32 -3.56
C ASN A 23 -37.29 -42.12 -4.49
N PHE A 24 -36.28 -41.28 -4.45
CA PHE A 24 -36.10 -40.21 -5.43
C PHE A 24 -35.35 -40.75 -6.62
N GLU A 25 -35.95 -40.73 -7.80
CA GLU A 25 -35.20 -40.88 -9.05
C GLU A 25 -34.51 -39.57 -9.35
N LEU A 26 -33.19 -39.53 -9.12
CA LEU A 26 -32.36 -38.40 -9.44
C LEU A 26 -32.08 -38.37 -10.96
N PRO A 27 -32.08 -37.20 -11.59
CA PRO A 27 -31.61 -37.07 -12.96
C PRO A 27 -30.20 -37.65 -13.13
N GLU A 28 -29.92 -38.32 -14.23
CA GLU A 28 -28.65 -38.94 -14.55
C GLU A 28 -27.52 -37.88 -14.44
N GLY A 29 -26.53 -38.12 -13.57
CA GLY A 29 -25.42 -37.19 -13.30
C GLY A 29 -25.62 -36.18 -12.15
N ALA A 30 -26.76 -36.21 -11.45
CA ALA A 30 -26.98 -35.35 -10.28
C ALA A 30 -26.24 -35.87 -9.04
N ASN A 31 -25.29 -35.08 -8.54
CA ASN A 31 -24.62 -35.32 -7.23
C ASN A 31 -25.40 -34.61 -6.12
N VAL A 32 -26.22 -35.31 -5.38
CA VAL A 32 -26.94 -34.79 -4.22
C VAL A 32 -26.21 -35.20 -2.95
N LYS A 33 -25.76 -34.21 -2.20
CA LYS A 33 -25.16 -34.40 -0.89
C LYS A 33 -26.18 -34.04 0.19
N PHE A 34 -26.70 -35.03 0.91
CA PHE A 34 -27.54 -34.78 2.08
C PHE A 34 -26.65 -34.23 3.21
N ILE A 35 -27.13 -33.17 3.85
CA ILE A 35 -26.52 -32.60 5.05
C ILE A 35 -27.57 -32.55 6.15
N SER A 36 -27.15 -32.69 7.41
CA SER A 36 -28.07 -32.54 8.53
C SER A 36 -28.59 -31.10 8.62
N GLN A 37 -29.75 -30.91 9.25
CA GLN A 37 -30.32 -29.59 9.49
C GLN A 37 -29.34 -28.70 10.25
N GLU A 38 -28.61 -29.22 11.23
CA GLU A 38 -27.58 -28.48 11.98
C GLU A 38 -26.41 -28.04 11.09
N GLU A 39 -25.98 -28.91 10.18
CA GLU A 39 -24.94 -28.60 9.21
C GLU A 39 -25.39 -27.51 8.22
N TYR A 40 -26.64 -27.58 7.76
CA TYR A 40 -27.25 -26.56 6.90
C TYR A 40 -27.34 -25.22 7.61
N ASP A 41 -27.87 -25.18 8.83
CA ASP A 41 -28.00 -23.93 9.59
C ASP A 41 -26.64 -23.31 9.91
N SER A 42 -25.65 -24.13 10.26
CA SER A 42 -24.28 -23.69 10.47
C SER A 42 -23.67 -23.08 9.19
N LYS A 43 -23.85 -23.72 8.04
CA LYS A 43 -23.38 -23.20 6.74
C LYS A 43 -24.08 -21.91 6.36
N LEU A 44 -25.40 -21.82 6.58
CA LEU A 44 -26.19 -20.63 6.32
C LEU A 44 -25.74 -19.45 7.20
N GLN A 45 -25.53 -19.71 8.49
CA GLN A 45 -25.05 -18.71 9.45
C GLN A 45 -23.64 -18.22 9.07
N ASN A 46 -22.74 -19.12 8.67
CA ASN A 46 -21.40 -18.76 8.22
C ASN A 46 -21.43 -17.91 6.93
N LYS A 47 -22.31 -18.25 5.97
CA LYS A 47 -22.50 -17.44 4.76
C LYS A 47 -23.03 -16.04 5.09
N ARG A 48 -24.00 -15.93 6.01
CA ARG A 48 -24.50 -14.61 6.47
C ARG A 48 -23.39 -13.79 7.11
N LYS A 49 -22.62 -14.35 8.04
CA LYS A 49 -21.47 -13.66 8.65
C LYS A 49 -20.43 -13.20 7.63
N GLN A 50 -20.15 -14.02 6.62
CA GLN A 50 -19.24 -13.64 5.52
C GLN A 50 -19.80 -12.50 4.66
N SER A 51 -21.12 -12.55 4.35
CA SER A 51 -21.79 -11.49 3.60
C SER A 51 -21.79 -10.17 4.37
N ASP A 52 -22.14 -10.19 5.66
CA ASP A 52 -22.14 -8.99 6.51
C ASP A 52 -20.74 -8.39 6.64
N ALA A 53 -19.73 -9.22 6.83
CA ALA A 53 -18.34 -8.77 6.86
C ALA A 53 -17.89 -8.14 5.52
N LEU A 54 -18.35 -8.66 4.38
CA LEU A 54 -18.06 -8.11 3.07
C LEU A 54 -18.76 -6.76 2.85
N ILE A 55 -20.03 -6.65 3.26
CA ILE A 55 -20.80 -5.40 3.19
C ILE A 55 -20.11 -4.32 4.03
N GLU A 56 -19.75 -4.64 5.28
CA GLU A 56 -19.07 -3.70 6.16
C GLU A 56 -17.71 -3.27 5.60
N LYS A 57 -16.92 -4.21 5.07
CA LYS A 57 -15.64 -3.90 4.41
C LYS A 57 -15.80 -2.99 3.18
N ASN A 58 -16.84 -3.21 2.38
CA ASN A 58 -17.11 -2.35 1.22
C ASN A 58 -17.55 -0.94 1.66
N LYS A 59 -18.35 -0.85 2.72
CA LYS A 59 -18.75 0.44 3.32
C LYS A 59 -17.53 1.21 3.83
N GLN A 60 -16.64 0.57 4.58
CA GLN A 60 -15.40 1.19 5.04
C GLN A 60 -14.51 1.67 3.88
N THR A 61 -14.38 0.86 2.83
CA THR A 61 -13.61 1.24 1.63
C THR A 61 -14.21 2.46 0.92
N ASN A 62 -15.53 2.56 0.83
CA ASN A 62 -16.20 3.70 0.19
C ASN A 62 -16.07 4.95 1.06
N ASN A 63 -16.29 4.83 2.37
CA ASN A 63 -16.10 5.93 3.32
C ASN A 63 -14.67 6.49 3.25
N MET A 64 -13.66 5.60 3.12
CA MET A 64 -12.28 6.04 2.97
C MET A 64 -12.05 6.82 1.68
N LYS A 65 -12.60 6.36 0.55
CA LYS A 65 -12.46 7.08 -0.74
C LYS A 65 -13.10 8.47 -0.69
N GLU A 66 -14.29 8.57 -0.12
CA GLU A 66 -14.99 9.84 0.07
C GLU A 66 -14.18 10.75 0.99
N TYR A 67 -13.73 10.24 2.13
CA TYR A 67 -12.92 11.01 3.06
C TYR A 67 -11.62 11.55 2.44
N LEU A 68 -10.89 10.72 1.70
CA LEU A 68 -9.67 11.16 1.01
C LEU A 68 -9.94 12.24 -0.03
N LYS A 69 -11.08 12.17 -0.71
CA LYS A 69 -11.51 13.17 -1.69
C LYS A 69 -11.88 14.50 -1.01
N ASP A 70 -12.65 14.43 0.08
CA ASP A 70 -13.18 15.62 0.78
C ASP A 70 -12.10 16.37 1.58
N ASN A 71 -10.98 15.72 1.87
CA ASN A 71 -9.86 16.29 2.64
C ASN A 71 -8.60 16.54 1.79
N ASP A 72 -8.76 16.76 0.49
CA ASP A 72 -7.70 17.19 -0.44
C ASP A 72 -6.43 16.34 -0.44
N PHE A 73 -6.56 15.02 -0.19
CA PHE A 73 -5.42 14.10 -0.31
C PHE A 73 -4.92 13.98 -1.76
N GLY A 74 -5.75 14.35 -2.73
CA GLY A 74 -5.44 14.27 -4.14
C GLY A 74 -5.40 12.85 -4.69
N ARG A 75 -4.77 12.69 -5.86
CA ARG A 75 -4.58 11.38 -6.47
C ARG A 75 -3.47 10.60 -5.77
N TYR A 76 -3.60 9.28 -5.80
CA TYR A 76 -2.62 8.36 -5.26
C TYR A 76 -2.41 7.15 -6.17
N PHE A 77 -1.28 6.50 -6.01
CA PHE A 77 -0.99 5.17 -6.54
C PHE A 77 -0.64 4.22 -5.40
N HIS A 78 -0.73 2.93 -5.66
CA HIS A 78 -0.29 1.92 -4.71
C HIS A 78 1.10 1.44 -5.09
N MET A 79 2.05 1.59 -4.18
CA MET A 79 3.36 0.96 -4.26
C MET A 79 3.27 -0.44 -3.68
N ILE A 80 3.65 -1.46 -4.46
CA ILE A 80 3.62 -2.87 -4.08
C ILE A 80 5.03 -3.26 -3.62
N TYR A 81 5.13 -3.97 -2.51
CA TYR A 81 6.40 -4.44 -1.95
C TYR A 81 6.15 -5.63 -1.02
N LYS A 82 7.24 -6.26 -0.57
CA LYS A 82 7.20 -7.27 0.50
C LYS A 82 7.60 -6.60 1.81
N TYR A 83 6.79 -6.78 2.88
CA TYR A 83 7.15 -6.24 4.18
C TYR A 83 8.41 -6.94 4.73
N ASN A 84 9.17 -6.21 5.55
CA ASN A 84 10.48 -6.64 6.08
C ASN A 84 11.54 -6.96 5.02
N GLN A 85 11.37 -6.48 3.79
CA GLN A 85 12.37 -6.61 2.74
C GLN A 85 12.79 -5.22 2.22
N PRO A 86 14.03 -5.06 1.76
CA PRO A 86 14.47 -3.80 1.17
C PRO A 86 13.60 -3.39 -0.02
N MET A 87 13.17 -2.13 -0.03
CA MET A 87 12.48 -1.58 -1.20
C MET A 87 13.38 -1.66 -2.43
N PHE A 88 12.74 -1.98 -3.57
CA PHE A 88 13.39 -2.00 -4.88
C PHE A 88 14.64 -2.90 -4.91
N GLU A 89 14.52 -4.15 -4.45
CA GLU A 89 15.64 -5.10 -4.40
C GLU A 89 16.30 -5.28 -5.77
N GLU A 90 15.51 -5.34 -6.85
CA GLU A 90 16.04 -5.47 -8.21
C GLU A 90 16.92 -4.26 -8.62
N LEU A 91 16.53 -3.04 -8.21
CA LEU A 91 17.39 -1.87 -8.36
C LEU A 91 18.72 -2.03 -7.63
N ARG A 92 18.70 -2.62 -6.43
CA ARG A 92 19.91 -2.84 -5.62
C ARG A 92 20.87 -3.85 -6.24
N LYS A 93 20.35 -4.83 -7.00
CA LYS A 93 21.14 -5.82 -7.71
C LYS A 93 21.81 -5.27 -8.99
N THR A 94 21.13 -4.37 -9.67
CA THR A 94 21.49 -3.92 -11.03
C THR A 94 22.18 -2.55 -11.05
N VAL A 95 21.82 -1.66 -10.14
CA VAL A 95 22.28 -0.27 -10.13
C VAL A 95 23.45 -0.07 -9.17
N PRO A 96 24.51 0.66 -9.56
CA PRO A 96 25.62 1.01 -8.66
C PRO A 96 25.12 1.69 -7.39
N LYS A 97 25.70 1.33 -6.22
CA LYS A 97 25.27 1.85 -4.90
C LYS A 97 25.12 3.37 -4.85
N SER A 98 26.04 4.10 -5.48
CA SER A 98 26.01 5.57 -5.52
C SER A 98 24.82 6.15 -6.30
N LYS A 99 24.18 5.37 -7.16
CA LYS A 99 23.08 5.77 -8.03
C LYS A 99 21.71 5.28 -7.57
N ILE A 100 21.65 4.28 -6.67
CA ILE A 100 20.37 3.68 -6.19
C ILE A 100 19.44 4.77 -5.65
N LYS A 101 19.93 5.61 -4.74
CA LYS A 101 19.10 6.61 -4.04
C LYS A 101 18.43 7.58 -5.02
N ILE A 102 19.19 8.14 -5.95
CA ILE A 102 18.62 9.09 -6.92
C ILE A 102 17.71 8.39 -7.93
N THR A 103 18.00 7.15 -8.32
CA THR A 103 17.16 6.35 -9.21
C THR A 103 15.80 6.06 -8.57
N MET A 104 15.78 5.65 -7.30
CA MET A 104 14.54 5.46 -6.53
C MET A 104 13.68 6.72 -6.50
N VAL A 105 14.30 7.86 -6.18
CA VAL A 105 13.61 9.16 -6.10
C VAL A 105 13.03 9.56 -7.45
N ARG A 106 13.80 9.45 -8.52
CA ARG A 106 13.37 9.78 -9.87
C ARG A 106 12.26 8.84 -10.36
N PHE A 107 12.36 7.56 -10.05
CA PHE A 107 11.28 6.59 -10.36
C PHE A 107 9.97 6.99 -9.69
N THR A 108 9.97 7.22 -8.38
CA THR A 108 8.74 7.57 -7.65
C THR A 108 8.16 8.91 -8.11
N THR A 109 9.02 9.89 -8.44
CA THR A 109 8.58 11.17 -9.03
C THR A 109 7.95 10.97 -10.41
N LEU A 110 8.52 10.09 -11.24
CA LEU A 110 7.98 9.76 -12.56
C LEU A 110 6.60 9.09 -12.43
N VAL A 111 6.47 8.13 -11.51
CA VAL A 111 5.19 7.46 -11.22
C VAL A 111 4.13 8.47 -10.80
N ALA A 112 4.44 9.35 -9.84
CA ALA A 112 3.52 10.39 -9.38
C ALA A 112 3.09 11.31 -10.53
N HIS A 113 4.02 11.67 -11.41
CA HIS A 113 3.74 12.51 -12.58
C HIS A 113 2.83 11.79 -13.59
N ILE A 114 3.11 10.52 -13.92
CA ILE A 114 2.28 9.72 -14.82
C ILE A 114 0.86 9.54 -14.25
N SER A 115 0.75 9.28 -12.96
CA SER A 115 -0.55 9.09 -12.29
C SER A 115 -1.41 10.36 -12.32
N LEU A 116 -0.80 11.56 -12.28
CA LEU A 116 -1.52 12.84 -12.32
C LEU A 116 -1.82 13.31 -13.74
N TYR A 117 -0.82 13.27 -14.61
CA TYR A 117 -0.85 13.96 -15.90
C TYR A 117 -0.91 13.03 -17.10
N GLY A 118 -0.79 11.71 -16.86
CA GLY A 118 -0.89 10.69 -17.89
C GLY A 118 0.42 10.43 -18.63
N LYS A 119 0.32 10.30 -19.95
CA LYS A 119 1.40 9.79 -20.81
C LYS A 119 2.66 10.67 -20.78
N VAL A 120 3.81 10.04 -20.59
CA VAL A 120 5.14 10.66 -20.56
C VAL A 120 6.03 10.06 -21.65
N LYS A 121 6.82 10.90 -22.33
CA LYS A 121 7.89 10.48 -23.25
C LYS A 121 9.25 10.84 -22.67
N LYS A 122 10.31 10.14 -23.09
CA LYS A 122 11.68 10.34 -22.60
C LYS A 122 12.15 11.81 -22.61
N PRO A 123 11.89 12.65 -23.63
CA PRO A 123 12.28 14.05 -23.61
C PRO A 123 11.68 14.87 -22.45
N MET A 124 10.53 14.47 -21.91
CA MET A 124 9.86 15.16 -20.79
C MET A 124 10.55 14.90 -19.44
N LEU A 125 11.42 13.89 -19.35
CA LEU A 125 12.09 13.53 -18.10
C LEU A 125 12.97 14.66 -17.53
N LYS A 126 13.54 15.51 -18.38
CA LYS A 126 14.33 16.69 -17.95
C LYS A 126 13.50 17.64 -17.07
N ASP A 127 12.24 17.85 -17.45
CA ASP A 127 11.32 18.76 -16.75
C ASP A 127 10.75 18.09 -15.49
N ILE A 128 10.35 16.79 -15.61
CA ILE A 128 9.84 16.01 -14.50
C ILE A 128 10.88 15.87 -13.38
N TRP A 129 12.14 15.60 -13.73
CA TRP A 129 13.23 15.44 -12.76
C TRP A 129 13.95 16.75 -12.47
N ASN A 130 13.50 17.86 -13.09
CA ASN A 130 14.05 19.18 -12.93
C ASN A 130 15.59 19.17 -12.96
N THR A 131 16.17 18.69 -14.07
CA THR A 131 17.61 18.56 -14.28
C THR A 131 17.95 18.73 -15.75
N THR A 132 19.06 19.44 -16.01
CA THR A 132 19.59 19.64 -17.35
C THR A 132 20.69 18.65 -17.73
N ASP A 133 21.14 17.84 -16.78
CA ASP A 133 22.18 16.84 -16.99
C ASP A 133 21.63 15.65 -17.80
N ARG A 134 21.84 15.70 -19.12
CA ARG A 134 21.42 14.67 -20.06
C ARG A 134 22.06 13.31 -19.79
N GLY A 135 23.31 13.29 -19.31
CA GLY A 135 24.02 12.06 -18.95
C GLY A 135 23.30 11.34 -17.82
N SER A 136 23.01 12.08 -16.75
CA SER A 136 22.30 11.55 -15.57
C SER A 136 20.85 11.13 -15.88
N ILE A 137 20.16 11.83 -16.81
CA ILE A 137 18.82 11.44 -17.27
C ILE A 137 18.89 10.09 -17.99
N ASN A 138 19.78 9.98 -18.98
CA ASN A 138 19.92 8.76 -19.79
C ASN A 138 20.36 7.57 -18.93
N GLU A 139 21.26 7.77 -18.00
CA GLU A 139 21.72 6.73 -17.06
C GLU A 139 20.57 6.22 -16.20
N THR A 140 19.82 7.13 -15.55
CA THR A 140 18.66 6.73 -14.73
C THR A 140 17.59 6.02 -15.57
N TYR A 141 17.29 6.54 -16.75
CA TYR A 141 16.30 5.95 -17.66
C TYR A 141 16.69 4.52 -18.04
N LYS A 142 17.97 4.31 -18.39
CA LYS A 142 18.51 2.98 -18.71
C LYS A 142 18.40 2.04 -17.52
N PHE A 143 18.78 2.46 -16.31
CA PHE A 143 18.63 1.63 -15.11
C PHE A 143 17.20 1.19 -14.87
N LEU A 144 16.22 2.08 -15.05
CA LEU A 144 14.82 1.77 -14.86
C LEU A 144 14.30 0.77 -15.91
N LEU A 145 14.78 0.85 -17.15
CA LEU A 145 14.48 -0.15 -18.21
C LEU A 145 15.13 -1.49 -17.90
N ASP A 146 16.43 -1.50 -17.58
CA ASP A 146 17.21 -2.72 -17.33
C ASP A 146 16.67 -3.50 -16.11
N CYS A 147 16.12 -2.81 -15.11
CA CYS A 147 15.46 -3.42 -13.96
C CYS A 147 13.98 -3.79 -14.21
N GLY A 148 13.43 -3.49 -15.38
CA GLY A 148 12.04 -3.75 -15.70
C GLY A 148 11.03 -2.90 -14.89
N PHE A 149 11.45 -1.74 -14.37
CA PHE A 149 10.57 -0.82 -13.62
C PHE A 149 9.69 0.00 -14.55
N ILE A 150 10.21 0.29 -15.74
CA ILE A 150 9.51 0.95 -16.82
C ILE A 150 9.68 0.18 -18.13
N GLN A 151 8.79 0.43 -19.06
CA GLN A 151 8.85 -0.05 -20.43
C GLN A 151 8.56 1.12 -21.37
N GLU A 152 9.06 1.05 -22.60
CA GLU A 152 8.72 2.00 -23.66
C GLU A 152 7.77 1.34 -24.65
N THR A 153 6.65 1.99 -24.93
CA THR A 153 5.70 1.52 -25.95
C THR A 153 6.21 1.82 -27.36
N ASN A 154 5.61 1.21 -28.39
CA ASN A 154 5.94 1.48 -29.80
C ASN A 154 5.81 2.96 -30.17
N ASP A 155 4.91 3.70 -29.51
CA ASP A 155 4.72 5.15 -29.70
C ASP A 155 5.69 6.01 -28.88
N GLY A 156 6.64 5.40 -28.19
CA GLY A 156 7.67 6.06 -27.37
C GLY A 156 7.15 6.60 -26.03
N PHE A 157 6.00 6.11 -25.54
CA PHE A 157 5.51 6.45 -24.19
C PHE A 157 6.11 5.51 -23.15
N ILE A 158 6.38 6.07 -21.98
CA ILE A 158 6.86 5.33 -20.81
C ILE A 158 5.65 4.76 -20.06
N THR A 159 5.69 3.45 -19.80
CA THR A 159 4.74 2.75 -18.94
C THR A 159 5.44 2.21 -17.71
N ILE A 160 4.72 2.10 -16.60
CA ILE A 160 5.23 1.60 -15.32
C ILE A 160 4.87 0.13 -15.18
N ASN A 161 5.79 -0.64 -14.59
CA ASN A 161 5.54 -2.05 -14.29
C ASN A 161 4.44 -2.19 -13.23
N GLU A 162 3.34 -2.84 -13.62
CA GLU A 162 2.16 -3.00 -12.79
C GLU A 162 2.36 -3.93 -11.58
N ASN A 163 3.43 -4.70 -11.53
CA ASN A 163 3.79 -5.50 -10.36
C ASN A 163 4.48 -4.66 -9.27
N ILE A 164 4.90 -3.43 -9.59
CA ILE A 164 5.53 -2.51 -8.65
C ILE A 164 4.56 -1.40 -8.24
N VAL A 165 3.77 -0.90 -9.22
CA VAL A 165 2.85 0.24 -9.00
C VAL A 165 1.53 0.01 -9.72
N ARG A 166 0.42 0.23 -9.02
CA ARG A 166 -0.94 0.18 -9.59
C ARG A 166 -1.87 1.24 -9.02
N GLU A 167 -2.82 1.68 -9.84
CA GLU A 167 -3.95 2.49 -9.35
C GLU A 167 -5.00 1.62 -8.66
N LYS A 168 -5.34 0.47 -9.26
CA LYS A 168 -6.31 -0.50 -8.72
C LYS A 168 -5.58 -1.74 -8.23
N ILE A 169 -5.56 -1.93 -6.90
CA ILE A 169 -4.71 -2.95 -6.27
C ILE A 169 -5.46 -4.23 -5.85
N LYS A 170 -6.78 -4.14 -5.58
CA LYS A 170 -7.53 -5.10 -4.76
C LYS A 170 -7.43 -6.57 -5.21
N ASP A 171 -7.56 -6.82 -6.50
CA ASP A 171 -7.51 -8.19 -7.02
C ASP A 171 -6.08 -8.63 -7.30
N HIS A 172 -5.26 -7.73 -7.79
CA HIS A 172 -3.85 -8.02 -8.07
C HIS A 172 -3.05 -8.41 -6.81
N ILE A 173 -3.24 -7.70 -5.70
CA ILE A 173 -2.55 -8.05 -4.45
C ILE A 173 -2.98 -9.41 -3.92
N LYS A 174 -4.24 -9.80 -4.10
CA LYS A 174 -4.71 -11.13 -3.72
C LYS A 174 -4.02 -12.24 -4.53
N GLU A 175 -3.80 -12.02 -5.83
CA GLU A 175 -3.08 -12.97 -6.68
C GLU A 175 -1.62 -13.09 -6.21
N LEU A 176 -0.92 -11.98 -5.99
CA LEU A 176 0.44 -12.00 -5.45
C LEU A 176 0.51 -12.69 -4.09
N GLN A 177 -0.47 -12.47 -3.21
CA GLN A 177 -0.53 -13.08 -1.87
C GLN A 177 -0.87 -14.56 -1.88
N LYS A 178 -1.38 -15.13 -2.98
CA LYS A 178 -1.50 -16.58 -3.14
C LYS A 178 -0.13 -17.25 -3.26
N GLU A 179 0.80 -16.58 -3.93
CA GLU A 179 2.17 -17.06 -4.13
C GLU A 179 3.05 -16.76 -2.91
N ASP A 180 2.96 -15.53 -2.40
CA ASP A 180 3.74 -15.07 -1.25
C ASP A 180 2.93 -14.07 -0.41
N LYS A 181 2.55 -14.50 0.79
CA LYS A 181 1.76 -13.70 1.74
C LYS A 181 2.47 -12.43 2.24
N SER A 182 3.77 -12.31 1.98
CA SER A 182 4.54 -11.12 2.37
C SER A 182 4.27 -9.90 1.50
N TYR A 183 3.64 -10.06 0.33
CA TYR A 183 3.26 -8.93 -0.51
C TYR A 183 2.23 -8.04 0.19
N THR A 184 2.49 -6.75 0.14
CA THR A 184 1.63 -5.68 0.68
C THR A 184 1.72 -4.44 -0.18
N TYR A 185 0.99 -3.39 0.20
CA TYR A 185 1.01 -2.12 -0.52
C TYR A 185 0.75 -0.93 0.41
N THR A 186 1.17 0.24 -0.04
CA THR A 186 0.85 1.52 0.60
C THR A 186 0.38 2.52 -0.45
N ARG A 187 -0.61 3.35 -0.11
CA ARG A 187 -1.00 4.50 -0.93
C ARG A 187 0.06 5.58 -0.77
N ILE A 188 0.49 6.10 -1.92
CA ILE A 188 1.44 7.21 -2.00
C ILE A 188 0.72 8.34 -2.73
N PHE A 189 0.63 9.50 -2.09
CA PHE A 189 -0.10 10.64 -2.64
C PHE A 189 0.77 11.44 -3.60
N CYS A 190 0.29 11.59 -4.84
CA CYS A 190 1.07 12.08 -5.97
C CYS A 190 1.52 13.54 -5.79
N GLU A 191 0.59 14.42 -5.42
CA GLU A 191 0.86 15.85 -5.21
C GLU A 191 1.91 16.05 -4.12
N SER A 192 1.80 15.29 -3.04
CA SER A 192 2.73 15.32 -1.92
C SER A 192 4.16 14.95 -2.34
N ILE A 193 4.31 13.89 -3.13
CA ILE A 193 5.62 13.47 -3.66
C ILE A 193 6.21 14.53 -4.60
N LEU A 194 5.40 15.10 -5.50
CA LEU A 194 5.88 16.11 -6.44
C LEU A 194 6.24 17.41 -5.73
N ASN A 195 5.48 17.83 -4.72
CA ASN A 195 5.79 19.02 -3.93
C ASN A 195 7.10 18.83 -3.16
N LEU A 196 7.27 17.73 -2.45
CA LEU A 196 8.54 17.39 -1.79
C LEU A 196 9.72 17.43 -2.75
N TYR A 197 9.57 16.84 -3.92
CA TYR A 197 10.65 16.83 -4.92
C TYR A 197 11.00 18.22 -5.43
N LYS A 198 10.02 19.13 -5.54
CA LYS A 198 10.23 20.51 -5.98
C LYS A 198 10.87 21.39 -4.89
N GLU A 199 10.42 21.24 -3.65
CA GLU A 199 10.83 22.07 -2.53
C GLU A 199 12.26 21.76 -2.04
N ILE A 200 12.67 20.49 -2.14
CA ILE A 200 14.02 20.11 -1.69
C ILE A 200 15.09 20.54 -2.70
N GLU A 201 16.20 21.09 -2.20
CA GLU A 201 17.37 21.45 -3.02
C GLU A 201 17.85 20.26 -3.87
N SER A 202 18.16 20.49 -5.15
CA SER A 202 18.55 19.45 -6.11
C SER A 202 19.63 18.51 -5.60
N ARG A 203 20.66 19.05 -4.92
CA ARG A 203 21.77 18.26 -4.33
C ARG A 203 21.34 17.36 -3.15
N LYS A 204 20.20 17.66 -2.53
CA LYS A 204 19.65 16.91 -1.38
C LYS A 204 18.53 15.94 -1.78
N ARG A 205 18.04 15.96 -3.03
CA ARG A 205 16.92 15.13 -3.48
C ARG A 205 17.11 13.65 -3.22
N GLN A 206 18.33 13.15 -3.30
CA GLN A 206 18.61 11.73 -2.98
C GLN A 206 18.23 11.35 -1.53
N GLN A 207 18.09 12.30 -0.60
CA GLN A 207 17.66 12.06 0.77
C GLN A 207 16.19 11.59 0.84
N LEU A 208 15.36 11.96 -0.15
CA LEU A 208 13.98 11.47 -0.25
C LEU A 208 13.90 9.95 -0.40
N SER A 209 14.98 9.29 -0.86
CA SER A 209 15.03 7.83 -0.93
C SER A 209 14.82 7.17 0.44
N ASN A 210 15.16 7.85 1.53
CA ASN A 210 14.97 7.33 2.88
C ASN A 210 13.47 7.14 3.19
N LEU A 211 12.58 7.99 2.65
CA LEU A 211 11.13 7.84 2.79
C LEU A 211 10.62 6.57 2.10
N TYR A 212 11.22 6.19 0.98
CA TYR A 212 10.84 4.96 0.27
C TYR A 212 11.42 3.72 0.96
N ALA A 213 12.61 3.83 1.54
CA ALA A 213 13.23 2.74 2.27
C ALA A 213 12.44 2.30 3.51
N ILE A 214 11.71 3.21 4.15
CA ILE A 214 10.92 2.92 5.35
C ILE A 214 9.52 2.36 5.07
N LEU A 215 9.04 2.39 3.82
CA LEU A 215 7.70 1.90 3.44
C LEU A 215 7.38 0.49 3.98
N PRO A 216 8.28 -0.52 3.84
CA PRO A 216 8.00 -1.87 4.29
C PRO A 216 7.81 -2.04 5.80
N TYR A 217 8.10 -1.01 6.57
CA TYR A 217 8.09 -1.01 8.03
C TYR A 217 6.97 -0.14 8.62
N ILE A 218 6.10 0.44 7.77
CA ILE A 218 4.97 1.23 8.23
C ILE A 218 3.81 0.29 8.58
N ASN A 219 3.39 0.33 9.84
CA ASN A 219 2.20 -0.41 10.26
C ASN A 219 0.95 0.09 9.52
N PHE A 220 0.22 -0.82 8.90
CA PHE A 220 -0.91 -0.51 8.02
C PHE A 220 -2.09 0.17 8.75
N LYS A 221 -2.23 -0.05 10.07
CA LYS A 221 -3.35 0.50 10.84
C LYS A 221 -3.01 1.82 11.51
N TYR A 222 -1.81 1.95 12.06
CA TYR A 222 -1.45 3.07 12.94
C TYR A 222 -0.43 4.03 12.31
N ASN A 223 0.02 3.78 11.08
CA ASN A 223 1.04 4.55 10.36
C ASN A 223 2.36 4.75 11.13
N ARG A 224 2.72 3.78 11.99
CA ARG A 224 3.91 3.78 12.84
C ARG A 224 4.99 2.91 12.27
N LEU A 225 6.25 3.31 12.45
CA LEU A 225 7.39 2.49 12.04
C LEU A 225 7.65 1.38 13.07
N CYS A 226 7.58 0.13 12.62
CA CYS A 226 7.76 -1.05 13.48
C CYS A 226 8.35 -2.25 12.71
N LYS A 227 8.88 -3.22 13.46
CA LYS A 227 9.45 -4.47 12.92
C LYS A 227 8.36 -5.46 12.47
N ASN A 228 7.15 -5.33 13.04
CA ASN A 228 5.98 -6.16 12.74
C ASN A 228 4.82 -5.34 12.14
N PRO A 229 4.97 -4.81 10.90
CA PRO A 229 4.04 -3.85 10.30
C PRO A 229 2.63 -4.40 10.07
N THR A 230 2.43 -5.71 10.13
CA THR A 230 1.13 -6.39 9.99
C THR A 230 0.40 -6.62 11.30
N GLU A 231 1.00 -6.25 12.46
CA GLU A 231 0.37 -6.38 13.76
C GLU A 231 -0.85 -5.45 13.90
N THR A 232 -1.95 -5.97 14.41
CA THR A 232 -3.22 -5.27 14.60
C THR A 232 -3.43 -4.74 16.02
N ASP A 233 -2.72 -5.32 16.98
CA ASP A 233 -2.76 -4.91 18.37
C ASP A 233 -1.68 -3.83 18.64
N LYS A 234 -2.13 -2.62 18.97
CA LYS A 234 -1.25 -1.47 19.26
C LYS A 234 -0.24 -1.73 20.37
N HIS A 235 -0.58 -2.62 21.30
CA HIS A 235 0.27 -2.93 22.46
C HIS A 235 1.38 -3.94 22.13
N LYS A 236 1.25 -4.66 21.02
CA LYS A 236 2.22 -5.63 20.52
C LYS A 236 3.13 -5.09 19.42
N LEU A 237 3.03 -3.80 19.09
CA LEU A 237 3.90 -3.19 18.10
C LEU A 237 5.35 -3.12 18.61
N GLU A 238 6.26 -3.66 17.81
CA GLU A 238 7.70 -3.60 18.03
C GLU A 238 8.28 -2.40 17.28
N TYR A 239 8.38 -1.25 17.96
CA TYR A 239 8.79 -0.01 17.33
C TYR A 239 10.24 -0.03 16.85
N LEU A 240 10.50 0.63 15.72
CA LEU A 240 11.85 0.86 15.22
C LEU A 240 12.49 2.05 15.92
N SER A 241 13.75 1.88 16.31
CA SER A 241 14.61 2.98 16.77
C SER A 241 15.22 3.73 15.57
N TRP A 242 15.76 4.93 15.83
CA TRP A 242 16.54 5.66 14.82
C TRP A 242 17.78 4.89 14.36
N SER A 243 18.38 4.06 15.21
CA SER A 243 19.49 3.18 14.84
C SER A 243 19.04 2.08 13.86
N ASP A 244 17.84 1.49 14.08
CA ASP A 244 17.28 0.52 13.13
C ASP A 244 17.01 1.20 11.77
N LEU A 245 16.50 2.44 11.78
CA LEU A 245 16.27 3.20 10.56
C LEU A 245 17.57 3.52 9.79
N CYS A 246 18.69 3.71 10.50
CA CYS A 246 19.99 3.85 9.83
C CYS A 246 20.33 2.63 9.00
N GLU A 247 20.18 1.42 9.52
CA GLU A 247 20.43 0.18 8.79
C GLU A 247 19.51 0.08 7.57
N ILE A 248 18.22 0.33 7.75
CA ILE A 248 17.21 0.30 6.67
C ILE A 248 17.56 1.29 5.54
N CYS A 249 17.99 2.49 5.89
CA CYS A 249 18.35 3.55 4.94
C CYS A 249 19.80 3.44 4.41
N GLY A 250 20.56 2.44 4.85
CA GLY A 250 21.95 2.22 4.43
C GLY A 250 22.94 3.24 4.99
N TYR A 251 22.72 3.67 6.24
CA TYR A 251 23.66 4.48 7.03
C TYR A 251 24.30 3.64 8.13
N ASP A 252 25.46 4.07 8.59
CA ASP A 252 26.04 3.55 9.83
C ASP A 252 25.16 3.95 11.03
N LYS A 253 25.01 3.07 12.03
CA LYS A 253 24.19 3.32 13.23
C LYS A 253 24.61 4.57 14.00
N SER A 254 25.89 4.91 13.97
CA SER A 254 26.43 6.13 14.59
C SER A 254 25.89 7.43 13.96
N ASN A 255 25.38 7.34 12.73
CA ASN A 255 24.83 8.49 11.99
C ASN A 255 23.34 8.76 12.26
N PHE A 256 22.74 8.16 13.29
CA PHE A 256 21.31 8.30 13.56
C PHE A 256 20.88 9.76 13.80
N HIS A 257 21.69 10.58 14.44
CA HIS A 257 21.40 12.00 14.61
C HIS A 257 21.29 12.75 13.28
N LYS A 258 22.15 12.40 12.31
CA LYS A 258 22.11 12.99 10.97
C LYS A 258 20.85 12.56 10.21
N LEU A 259 20.55 11.26 10.21
CA LEU A 259 19.35 10.73 9.55
C LEU A 259 18.08 11.35 10.14
N ARG A 260 17.99 11.38 11.49
CA ARG A 260 16.87 12.01 12.21
C ARG A 260 16.72 13.47 11.82
N LYS A 261 17.82 14.26 11.88
CA LYS A 261 17.81 15.67 11.51
C LYS A 261 17.38 15.89 10.04
N ASP A 262 17.83 15.05 9.13
CA ASP A 262 17.50 15.16 7.70
C ASP A 262 16.03 14.84 7.43
N LEU A 263 15.48 13.80 8.05
CA LEU A 263 14.08 13.39 7.89
C LEU A 263 13.10 14.33 8.61
N MET A 264 13.43 14.75 9.84
CA MET A 264 12.58 15.67 10.63
C MET A 264 12.52 17.10 10.08
N LYS A 265 13.36 17.47 9.12
CA LYS A 265 13.30 18.77 8.43
C LYS A 265 12.36 18.78 7.23
N LEU A 266 11.99 17.61 6.74
CA LEU A 266 11.12 17.52 5.59
C LEU A 266 9.69 17.91 5.99
N LYS A 267 9.07 18.79 5.19
CA LYS A 267 7.70 19.26 5.43
C LYS A 267 6.87 19.10 4.16
N ILE A 268 5.59 18.89 4.32
CA ILE A 268 4.55 18.95 3.30
C ILE A 268 3.47 19.90 3.81
N ASN A 269 3.08 20.89 3.00
CA ASN A 269 2.04 21.83 3.36
C ASN A 269 2.26 22.43 4.78
N ARG A 270 3.53 22.71 5.13
CA ARG A 270 4.01 23.19 6.44
C ARG A 270 3.96 22.13 7.57
N GLN A 271 3.42 20.96 7.38
CA GLN A 271 3.43 19.85 8.33
C GLN A 271 4.68 19.00 8.20
N TYR A 272 5.19 18.50 9.32
CA TYR A 272 6.30 17.55 9.31
C TYR A 272 5.90 16.21 8.66
N ILE A 273 6.84 15.58 7.97
CA ILE A 273 6.65 14.27 7.36
C ILE A 273 6.65 13.14 8.40
N LEU A 274 7.47 13.29 9.42
CA LEU A 274 7.60 12.35 10.51
C LEU A 274 7.41 13.06 11.83
N MET A 275 6.76 12.40 12.75
CA MET A 275 6.66 12.78 14.15
C MET A 275 7.38 11.74 14.98
N ASP A 276 8.21 12.19 15.92
CA ASP A 276 8.94 11.37 16.87
C ASP A 276 8.41 11.66 18.27
N THR A 277 7.72 10.70 18.86
CA THR A 277 7.14 10.85 20.21
C THR A 277 7.78 9.88 21.17
N ILE A 278 7.94 10.28 22.44
CA ILE A 278 8.44 9.43 23.50
C ILE A 278 7.26 8.76 24.20
N ARG A 279 7.23 7.43 24.24
CA ARG A 279 6.25 6.64 24.97
C ARG A 279 6.91 5.96 26.16
N GLY A 280 6.53 6.36 27.38
CA GLY A 280 7.10 5.79 28.62
C GLY A 280 8.60 6.04 28.74
N GLU A 281 9.28 5.19 29.49
CA GLU A 281 10.73 5.29 29.67
C GLU A 281 11.46 4.82 28.39
N ASN A 282 11.86 5.78 27.53
CA ASN A 282 12.80 5.60 26.40
C ASN A 282 12.30 4.86 25.14
N VAL A 283 11.00 4.73 24.89
CA VAL A 283 10.51 4.16 23.62
C VAL A 283 10.13 5.27 22.66
N ASN A 284 10.91 5.47 21.61
CA ASN A 284 10.56 6.38 20.52
C ASN A 284 9.49 5.72 19.64
N VAL A 285 8.41 6.46 19.37
CA VAL A 285 7.39 6.06 18.40
C VAL A 285 7.45 7.02 17.23
N ILE A 286 7.88 6.53 16.08
CA ILE A 286 7.99 7.32 14.87
C ILE A 286 6.71 7.11 14.05
N ILE A 287 5.99 8.19 13.79
CA ILE A 287 4.71 8.20 13.05
C ILE A 287 4.96 8.90 11.72
N VAL A 288 4.45 8.31 10.64
CA VAL A 288 4.54 8.89 9.29
C VAL A 288 3.30 9.71 9.01
N ASN A 289 3.47 10.89 8.41
CA ASN A 289 2.35 11.76 8.02
C ASN A 289 1.48 11.06 6.97
N PRO A 290 0.16 10.92 7.22
CA PRO A 290 -0.74 10.25 6.28
C PRO A 290 -0.90 10.97 4.95
N HIS A 291 -0.61 12.26 4.84
CA HIS A 291 -0.58 12.99 3.57
C HIS A 291 0.50 12.49 2.59
N ILE A 292 1.46 11.69 3.05
CA ILE A 292 2.47 11.06 2.19
C ILE A 292 2.15 9.60 1.94
N TYR A 293 1.94 8.86 3.02
CA TYR A 293 1.75 7.41 3.01
C TYR A 293 0.62 7.01 3.93
N TYR A 294 -0.36 6.29 3.40
CA TYR A 294 -1.37 5.67 4.22
C TYR A 294 -1.80 4.31 3.64
N ALA A 295 -1.62 3.24 4.42
CA ALA A 295 -1.99 1.88 4.02
C ALA A 295 -3.35 1.43 4.58
N GLY A 296 -3.86 2.08 5.61
CA GLY A 296 -5.10 1.73 6.31
C GLY A 296 -6.38 1.95 5.50
N ASP A 297 -7.48 1.46 6.02
CA ASP A 297 -8.83 1.61 5.48
C ASP A 297 -9.85 2.17 6.51
N ASN A 298 -9.37 2.57 7.68
CA ASN A 298 -10.19 3.12 8.77
C ASN A 298 -10.08 4.65 8.82
N VAL A 299 -11.19 5.34 8.52
CA VAL A 299 -11.27 6.80 8.52
C VAL A 299 -11.05 7.39 9.91
N THR A 300 -11.54 6.74 10.98
CA THR A 300 -11.38 7.23 12.35
C THR A 300 -9.91 7.23 12.78
N GLU A 301 -9.18 6.17 12.47
CA GLU A 301 -7.74 6.11 12.75
C GLU A 301 -6.97 7.15 11.91
N LEU A 302 -7.34 7.32 10.63
CA LEU A 302 -6.75 8.34 9.78
C LEU A 302 -6.92 9.73 10.35
N LYS A 303 -8.14 10.09 10.76
CA LYS A 303 -8.42 11.39 11.41
C LYS A 303 -7.57 11.59 12.66
N ALA A 304 -7.55 10.60 13.56
CA ALA A 304 -6.76 10.70 14.78
C ALA A 304 -5.25 10.87 14.52
N ILE A 305 -4.72 10.28 13.44
CA ILE A 305 -3.32 10.50 13.05
C ILE A 305 -3.14 11.90 12.47
N MET A 306 -4.07 12.39 11.65
CA MET A 306 -4.00 13.75 11.08
C MET A 306 -4.04 14.82 12.16
N ASP A 307 -4.97 14.73 13.11
CA ASP A 307 -5.09 15.66 14.23
C ASP A 307 -3.75 15.82 14.98
N LEU A 308 -2.97 14.72 15.12
CA LEU A 308 -1.63 14.79 15.70
C LEU A 308 -0.66 15.68 14.90
N PHE A 309 -0.76 15.70 13.58
CA PHE A 309 0.13 16.52 12.74
C PHE A 309 -0.36 17.97 12.63
N ASP A 310 -1.67 18.22 12.73
CA ASP A 310 -2.26 19.55 12.74
C ASP A 310 -1.90 20.34 14.01
N ASP A 311 -1.86 19.67 15.17
CA ASP A 311 -1.47 20.29 16.45
C ASP A 311 -0.02 20.81 16.46
N PHE A 312 0.82 20.31 15.55
CA PHE A 312 2.25 20.70 15.43
C PHE A 312 2.53 21.71 14.30
N GLU A 313 1.51 22.28 13.66
CA GLU A 313 1.69 23.35 12.66
C GLU A 313 2.19 24.69 13.24
N THR A 314 2.23 24.84 14.54
CA THR A 314 2.38 26.12 15.23
C THR A 314 3.82 26.54 15.51
N ASP A 315 4.70 26.54 14.49
CA ASP A 315 5.89 27.39 14.52
C ASP A 315 5.83 28.36 13.32
N LYS A 316 5.24 29.53 13.61
CA LYS A 316 5.27 30.71 12.76
C LYS A 316 6.70 31.26 12.65
#